data_909254da2915be1b9f6546e79d5ff747
#
_entry.id   909254da2915be1b9f6546e79d5ff747
#
_cell.length_a   1.000
_cell.length_b   1.000
_cell.length_c   1.000
_cell.angle_alpha   90.00
_cell.angle_beta   90.00
_cell.angle_gamma   90.00
#
_symmetry.space_group_name_H-M   'P 1'
#
loop_
_entity.id
_entity.type
_entity.pdbx_description
1 polymer ?
#
loop_
_entity_poly.entity_id
_entity_poly.type
_entity_poly.pdbx_seq_one_letter_code
_entity_poly.pdbx_strand_id
1 'polypeptide(L)'
;MSKRKIFFRADADAAIGYGHFIRTLALADILKKDFDCTFFTQLPTPFQLKAADKVCPIVSLPSDNRKFDKFLDYVTGEEIVVLDNYFYTSEYQKRIKDKGCKLVHIDDVHDRHFYVDMIINHGNATPDMYDVEPFTKFCLGPSYALLRSPFLSPVPCLSKTDGKWVICFGGSDPQNLTEKAVKALSIRDDVNQITAIVGDLYMNKEALLDYEKVTVLSSLTADEMAAQYSSARYVLCSASSVCYEALACGCEVLAGFYIDNQVDFYDGLCENNLITPLGDLRKTDFRECFVKPKSSINKIDIHNARLNLLYAFKSIDLRVVNYIDMSLGESRKVWEVRNLPEIRKCMTQPDPFSFESHLKFVESLKNNKTKLYYSIFKEDELVGSYDFVDIKDGDSAEH
;
A
#
# COMPACT_ATOMS: atom_id res chain seq x y z
N MET A 1 16.46 -23.31 3.63
CA MET A 1 17.11 -22.00 3.73
C MET A 1 16.34 -21.16 4.76
N SER A 2 17.04 -20.37 5.59
CA SER A 2 16.40 -19.42 6.49
C SER A 2 15.65 -18.35 5.66
N LYS A 3 14.49 -17.91 6.11
CA LYS A 3 13.79 -16.81 5.45
C LYS A 3 14.60 -15.51 5.63
N ARG A 4 14.55 -14.63 4.61
CA ARG A 4 15.12 -13.28 4.72
C ARG A 4 14.35 -12.47 5.75
N LYS A 5 15.06 -11.69 6.56
CA LYS A 5 14.45 -10.85 7.60
C LYS A 5 13.88 -9.57 6.99
N ILE A 6 12.72 -9.16 7.52
CA ILE A 6 12.15 -7.83 7.28
C ILE A 6 11.91 -7.14 8.62
N PHE A 7 12.45 -5.94 8.77
CA PHE A 7 12.25 -5.09 9.93
C PHE A 7 11.27 -3.97 9.58
N PHE A 8 10.10 -4.01 10.16
CA PHE A 8 9.08 -2.97 10.03
C PHE A 8 9.26 -1.93 11.13
N ARG A 9 9.27 -0.67 10.77
CA ARG A 9 9.47 0.43 11.71
C ARG A 9 8.41 1.49 11.52
N ALA A 10 7.40 1.49 12.41
CA ALA A 10 6.36 2.50 12.47
C ALA A 10 5.97 2.77 13.92
N ASP A 11 5.80 4.06 14.26
CA ASP A 11 5.32 4.48 15.57
C ASP A 11 3.83 4.83 15.52
N ALA A 12 3.17 4.69 16.66
CA ALA A 12 1.81 5.16 16.89
C ALA A 12 1.66 5.62 18.33
N ASP A 13 0.97 6.72 18.50
CA ASP A 13 0.57 7.26 19.81
C ASP A 13 -0.70 8.12 19.64
N ALA A 14 -1.11 8.82 20.70
CA ALA A 14 -2.30 9.69 20.67
C ALA A 14 -2.19 10.86 19.67
N ALA A 15 -0.97 11.34 19.39
CA ALA A 15 -0.73 12.44 18.46
C ALA A 15 -0.60 11.97 17.00
N ILE A 16 0.09 10.85 16.80
CA ILE A 16 0.34 10.26 15.46
C ILE A 16 -0.91 9.49 14.96
N GLY A 17 -1.66 8.88 15.86
CA GLY A 17 -2.73 7.94 15.54
C GLY A 17 -2.21 6.54 15.19
N TYR A 18 -3.11 5.60 14.91
CA TYR A 18 -2.77 4.21 14.63
C TYR A 18 -2.61 3.88 13.13
N GLY A 19 -2.84 4.84 12.23
CA GLY A 19 -2.86 4.61 10.78
C GLY A 19 -1.58 3.96 10.24
N HIS A 20 -0.43 4.56 10.54
CA HIS A 20 0.89 4.04 10.13
C HIS A 20 1.14 2.63 10.67
N PHE A 21 0.90 2.42 11.97
CA PHE A 21 1.08 1.10 12.58
C PHE A 21 0.22 0.03 11.91
N ILE A 22 -1.06 0.30 11.72
CA ILE A 22 -2.03 -0.67 11.16
C ILE A 22 -1.69 -1.02 9.71
N ARG A 23 -1.38 -0.03 8.85
CA ARG A 23 -1.05 -0.30 7.44
C ARG A 23 0.29 -1.03 7.29
N THR A 24 1.28 -0.69 8.12
CA THR A 24 2.57 -1.37 8.13
C THR A 24 2.45 -2.80 8.69
N LEU A 25 1.61 -3.01 9.72
CA LEU A 25 1.31 -4.34 10.24
C LEU A 25 0.56 -5.22 9.22
N ALA A 26 -0.34 -4.61 8.42
CA ALA A 26 -1.00 -5.30 7.33
C ALA A 26 0.00 -5.80 6.28
N LEU A 27 1.01 -5.00 5.94
CA LEU A 27 2.10 -5.42 5.06
C LEU A 27 2.90 -6.59 5.67
N ALA A 28 3.22 -6.52 6.97
CA ALA A 28 3.89 -7.61 7.67
C ALA A 28 3.06 -8.92 7.62
N ASP A 29 1.74 -8.82 7.78
CA ASP A 29 0.82 -9.97 7.70
C ASP A 29 0.79 -10.61 6.29
N ILE A 30 0.85 -9.80 5.24
CA ILE A 30 0.98 -10.25 3.86
C ILE A 30 2.28 -11.05 3.66
N LEU A 31 3.38 -10.58 4.23
CA LEU A 31 4.74 -11.08 3.94
C LEU A 31 5.21 -12.20 4.88
N LYS A 32 4.62 -12.38 6.07
CA LYS A 32 5.09 -13.30 7.14
C LYS A 32 5.23 -14.77 6.72
N LYS A 33 4.51 -15.21 5.69
CA LYS A 33 4.63 -16.60 5.20
C LYS A 33 5.95 -16.84 4.46
N ASP A 34 6.48 -15.82 3.80
CA ASP A 34 7.66 -15.91 2.94
C ASP A 34 8.90 -15.31 3.59
N PHE A 35 8.75 -14.39 4.53
CA PHE A 35 9.82 -13.66 5.20
C PHE A 35 9.76 -13.83 6.73
N ASP A 36 10.89 -13.56 7.41
CA ASP A 36 10.98 -13.50 8.87
C ASP A 36 10.77 -12.04 9.32
N CYS A 37 9.55 -11.74 9.74
CA CYS A 37 9.09 -10.38 10.02
C CYS A 37 9.27 -10.02 11.49
N THR A 38 9.80 -8.83 11.79
CA THR A 38 9.87 -8.24 13.14
C THR A 38 9.42 -6.78 13.08
N PHE A 39 8.57 -6.39 14.01
CA PHE A 39 8.03 -5.03 14.07
C PHE A 39 8.70 -4.23 15.21
N PHE A 40 9.18 -3.04 14.91
CA PHE A 40 9.81 -2.12 15.84
C PHE A 40 8.93 -0.87 16.01
N THR A 41 8.55 -0.55 17.24
CA THR A 41 7.74 0.62 17.56
C THR A 41 8.08 1.18 18.95
N GLN A 42 7.87 2.48 19.14
CA GLN A 42 8.04 3.09 20.47
C GLN A 42 6.94 2.64 21.42
N LEU A 43 7.30 2.28 22.64
CA LEU A 43 6.38 1.99 23.77
C LEU A 43 5.02 1.38 23.34
N PRO A 44 5.00 0.16 22.78
CA PRO A 44 3.79 -0.42 22.22
C PRO A 44 2.66 -0.51 23.24
N THR A 45 1.47 -0.09 22.85
CA THR A 45 0.25 -0.18 23.67
C THR A 45 -0.29 -1.62 23.71
N PRO A 46 -1.15 -1.99 24.68
CA PRO A 46 -1.82 -3.30 24.71
C PRO A 46 -2.57 -3.61 23.40
N PHE A 47 -3.16 -2.60 22.75
CA PHE A 47 -3.81 -2.75 21.45
C PHE A 47 -2.80 -3.17 20.36
N GLN A 48 -1.65 -2.51 20.28
CA GLN A 48 -0.61 -2.85 19.29
C GLN A 48 -0.05 -4.26 19.51
N LEU A 49 0.21 -4.64 20.77
CA LEU A 49 0.67 -5.98 21.12
C LEU A 49 -0.34 -7.05 20.72
N LYS A 50 -1.62 -6.83 21.04
CA LYS A 50 -2.72 -7.74 20.65
C LYS A 50 -2.88 -7.83 19.14
N ALA A 51 -2.78 -6.70 18.41
CA ALA A 51 -2.90 -6.68 16.96
C ALA A 51 -1.78 -7.46 16.26
N ALA A 52 -0.55 -7.40 16.80
CA ALA A 52 0.62 -8.05 16.22
C ALA A 52 0.78 -9.52 16.63
N ASP A 53 0.09 -10.01 17.64
CA ASP A 53 0.29 -11.34 18.26
C ASP A 53 0.30 -12.50 17.25
N LYS A 54 -0.56 -12.44 16.22
CA LYS A 54 -0.64 -13.45 15.16
C LYS A 54 0.12 -13.07 13.88
N VAL A 55 0.82 -11.95 13.88
CA VAL A 55 1.50 -11.42 12.69
C VAL A 55 3.01 -11.59 12.82
N CYS A 56 3.63 -10.91 13.77
CA CYS A 56 5.07 -10.95 14.00
C CYS A 56 5.42 -10.41 15.40
N PRO A 57 6.61 -10.75 15.93
CA PRO A 57 7.10 -10.19 17.19
C PRO A 57 7.25 -8.68 17.12
N ILE A 58 6.98 -8.01 18.26
CA ILE A 58 7.24 -6.59 18.46
C ILE A 58 8.48 -6.39 19.33
N VAL A 59 9.36 -5.50 18.89
CA VAL A 59 10.49 -4.97 19.67
C VAL A 59 10.14 -3.54 20.12
N SER A 60 10.13 -3.31 21.42
CA SER A 60 9.87 -1.99 21.98
C SER A 60 11.11 -1.11 21.90
N LEU A 61 10.93 0.10 21.38
CA LEU A 61 11.96 1.15 21.33
C LEU A 61 11.66 2.26 22.36
N PRO A 62 12.68 3.07 22.75
CA PRO A 62 12.44 4.26 23.55
C PRO A 62 11.47 5.24 22.90
N SER A 63 10.81 6.10 23.69
CA SER A 63 9.89 7.14 23.18
C SER A 63 10.60 8.41 22.72
N ASP A 64 11.87 8.57 23.06
CA ASP A 64 12.70 9.74 22.69
C ASP A 64 13.58 9.46 21.45
N ASN A 65 14.40 10.44 21.08
CA ASN A 65 15.26 10.35 19.89
C ASN A 65 16.26 9.20 19.90
N ARG A 66 16.55 8.59 21.06
CA ARG A 66 17.38 7.38 21.13
C ARG A 66 16.78 6.20 20.36
N LYS A 67 15.46 6.24 20.05
CA LYS A 67 14.78 5.21 19.25
C LYS A 67 15.43 5.02 17.87
N PHE A 68 15.96 6.09 17.27
CA PHE A 68 16.59 6.04 15.95
C PHE A 68 17.90 5.25 15.97
N ASP A 69 18.81 5.59 16.89
CA ASP A 69 20.08 4.88 17.02
C ASP A 69 19.85 3.46 17.54
N LYS A 70 18.94 3.29 18.51
CA LYS A 70 18.61 1.98 19.05
C LYS A 70 18.05 1.02 17.97
N PHE A 71 17.27 1.50 17.03
CA PHE A 71 16.85 0.69 15.89
C PHE A 71 18.04 0.28 15.01
N LEU A 72 18.96 1.20 14.73
CA LEU A 72 20.15 0.93 13.94
C LEU A 72 21.07 -0.13 14.57
N ASP A 73 21.06 -0.31 15.90
CA ASP A 73 21.81 -1.39 16.57
C ASP A 73 21.34 -2.80 16.14
N TYR A 74 20.07 -2.95 15.72
CA TYR A 74 19.53 -4.23 15.23
C TYR A 74 19.84 -4.51 13.77
N VAL A 75 20.13 -3.46 13.00
CA VAL A 75 20.30 -3.54 11.54
C VAL A 75 21.70 -3.99 11.21
N THR A 76 21.83 -5.13 10.50
CA THR A 76 23.13 -5.76 10.14
C THR A 76 23.53 -5.53 8.68
N GLY A 77 22.57 -5.19 7.80
CA GLY A 77 22.79 -4.97 6.37
C GLY A 77 22.16 -6.03 5.47
N GLU A 78 21.73 -7.16 6.03
CA GLU A 78 21.11 -8.25 5.26
C GLU A 78 19.59 -8.14 5.16
N GLU A 79 19.01 -7.31 6.01
CA GLU A 79 17.55 -7.15 6.14
C GLU A 79 16.96 -6.30 5.01
N ILE A 80 15.65 -6.45 4.81
CA ILE A 80 14.82 -5.42 4.21
C ILE A 80 14.27 -4.59 5.38
N VAL A 81 14.46 -3.28 5.34
CA VAL A 81 13.89 -2.35 6.31
C VAL A 81 12.71 -1.64 5.67
N VAL A 82 11.57 -1.59 6.37
CA VAL A 82 10.36 -0.86 5.95
C VAL A 82 10.10 0.25 6.93
N LEU A 83 10.09 1.49 6.47
CA LEU A 83 9.77 2.69 7.25
C LEU A 83 8.39 3.21 6.91
N ASP A 84 7.63 3.63 7.92
CA ASP A 84 6.35 4.31 7.76
C ASP A 84 6.12 5.31 8.90
N ASN A 85 6.41 6.55 8.67
CA ASN A 85 6.08 7.79 9.43
C ASN A 85 6.78 8.99 8.77
N TYR A 86 6.25 10.18 8.98
CA TYR A 86 6.72 11.44 8.37
C TYR A 86 8.06 11.97 8.92
N PHE A 87 8.52 11.47 10.06
CA PHE A 87 9.75 11.93 10.71
C PHE A 87 11.04 11.22 10.25
N TYR A 88 10.97 10.25 9.33
CA TYR A 88 12.16 9.61 8.80
C TYR A 88 12.79 10.46 7.70
N THR A 89 13.82 11.22 8.08
CA THR A 89 14.53 12.13 7.18
C THR A 89 15.35 11.38 6.12
N SER A 90 15.68 12.06 5.03
CA SER A 90 16.59 11.56 3.98
C SER A 90 17.95 11.11 4.57
N GLU A 91 18.48 11.88 5.54
CA GLU A 91 19.72 11.51 6.24
C GLU A 91 19.59 10.19 7.01
N TYR A 92 18.47 9.98 7.70
CA TYR A 92 18.25 8.73 8.42
C TYR A 92 18.09 7.54 7.46
N GLN A 93 17.40 7.73 6.34
CA GLN A 93 17.32 6.72 5.28
C GLN A 93 18.70 6.35 4.76
N LYS A 94 19.56 7.35 4.50
CA LYS A 94 20.95 7.13 4.07
C LYS A 94 21.75 6.33 5.09
N ARG A 95 21.64 6.63 6.39
CA ARG A 95 22.29 5.87 7.47
C ARG A 95 21.89 4.37 7.46
N ILE A 96 20.64 4.05 7.15
CA ILE A 96 20.17 2.66 7.00
C ILE A 96 20.78 2.05 5.73
N LYS A 97 20.75 2.76 4.62
CA LYS A 97 21.33 2.32 3.35
C LYS A 97 22.85 2.05 3.45
N ASP A 98 23.57 2.89 4.17
CA ASP A 98 25.03 2.76 4.40
C ASP A 98 25.38 1.46 5.17
N LYS A 99 24.43 0.82 5.85
CA LYS A 99 24.60 -0.51 6.45
C LYS A 99 24.49 -1.66 5.43
N GLY A 100 24.01 -1.41 4.22
CA GLY A 100 23.83 -2.42 3.17
C GLY A 100 22.41 -2.94 2.98
N CYS A 101 21.46 -2.49 3.81
CA CYS A 101 20.06 -2.93 3.74
C CYS A 101 19.36 -2.53 2.44
N LYS A 102 18.37 -3.33 2.05
CA LYS A 102 17.30 -2.85 1.19
C LYS A 102 16.30 -2.03 2.03
N LEU A 103 15.96 -0.84 1.54
CA LEU A 103 15.09 0.10 2.24
C LEU A 103 13.82 0.35 1.44
N VAL A 104 12.68 0.18 2.10
CA VAL A 104 11.35 0.47 1.59
C VAL A 104 10.74 1.59 2.42
N HIS A 105 10.10 2.55 1.80
CA HIS A 105 9.35 3.59 2.48
C HIS A 105 7.88 3.55 2.07
N ILE A 106 6.98 3.50 3.05
CA ILE A 106 5.56 3.73 2.84
C ILE A 106 5.34 5.24 3.00
N ASP A 107 4.94 5.91 1.93
CA ASP A 107 4.83 7.36 1.88
C ASP A 107 3.49 7.81 1.28
N ASP A 108 3.02 8.97 1.72
CA ASP A 108 1.81 9.63 1.24
C ASP A 108 1.95 11.17 1.16
N VAL A 109 3.18 11.69 1.29
CA VAL A 109 3.44 13.15 1.28
C VAL A 109 4.53 13.62 0.29
N HIS A 110 5.36 12.73 -0.24
CA HIS A 110 6.42 12.93 -1.27
C HIS A 110 7.18 14.28 -1.14
N ASP A 111 7.49 14.70 0.11
CA ASP A 111 7.98 16.04 0.46
C ASP A 111 9.51 16.15 0.54
N ARG A 112 10.26 15.11 0.16
CA ARG A 112 11.72 15.04 0.31
C ARG A 112 12.39 14.15 -0.71
N HIS A 113 13.73 14.19 -0.78
CA HIS A 113 14.49 13.16 -1.48
C HIS A 113 14.51 11.85 -0.68
N PHE A 114 14.22 10.72 -1.33
CA PHE A 114 14.16 9.38 -0.72
C PHE A 114 15.36 8.53 -1.15
N TYR A 115 16.19 8.13 -0.20
CA TYR A 115 17.29 7.17 -0.39
C TYR A 115 16.79 5.73 -0.18
N VAL A 116 15.90 5.24 -1.05
CA VAL A 116 15.23 3.95 -0.85
C VAL A 116 15.28 3.07 -2.10
N ASP A 117 15.15 1.76 -1.93
CA ASP A 117 15.03 0.80 -3.03
C ASP A 117 13.60 0.71 -3.56
N MET A 118 12.61 1.07 -2.71
CA MET A 118 11.19 1.00 -3.10
C MET A 118 10.35 2.01 -2.32
N ILE A 119 9.43 2.67 -3.04
CA ILE A 119 8.34 3.47 -2.47
C ILE A 119 7.04 2.67 -2.58
N ILE A 120 6.26 2.64 -1.51
CA ILE A 120 4.88 2.15 -1.52
C ILE A 120 3.95 3.32 -1.21
N ASN A 121 3.05 3.63 -2.12
CA ASN A 121 1.98 4.61 -1.89
C ASN A 121 0.70 4.09 -2.54
N HIS A 122 -0.27 3.73 -1.73
CA HIS A 122 -1.54 3.20 -2.21
C HIS A 122 -2.59 4.28 -2.54
N GLY A 123 -2.18 5.56 -2.52
CA GLY A 123 -3.00 6.72 -2.93
C GLY A 123 -2.94 7.00 -4.43
N ASN A 124 -2.92 8.28 -4.78
CA ASN A 124 -2.96 8.77 -6.16
C ASN A 124 -1.59 9.29 -6.67
N ALA A 125 -0.50 8.89 -6.04
CA ALA A 125 0.82 9.38 -6.44
C ALA A 125 1.28 8.75 -7.75
N THR A 126 2.06 9.55 -8.51
CA THR A 126 2.75 9.13 -9.73
C THR A 126 4.27 9.23 -9.54
N PRO A 127 5.10 8.51 -10.31
CA PRO A 127 6.55 8.51 -10.13
C PRO A 127 7.20 9.91 -10.21
N ASP A 128 6.67 10.80 -11.01
CA ASP A 128 7.15 12.17 -11.22
C ASP A 128 6.93 13.10 -10.02
N MET A 129 6.09 12.70 -9.05
CA MET A 129 5.90 13.43 -7.80
C MET A 129 7.03 13.20 -6.80
N TYR A 130 7.93 12.22 -7.05
CA TYR A 130 8.97 11.81 -6.14
C TYR A 130 10.36 12.23 -6.59
N ASP A 131 11.14 12.75 -5.64
CA ASP A 131 12.58 12.91 -5.76
C ASP A 131 13.27 11.67 -5.13
N VAL A 132 13.83 10.79 -5.97
CA VAL A 132 14.34 9.46 -5.57
C VAL A 132 15.64 9.11 -6.27
N GLU A 133 16.31 8.07 -5.79
CA GLU A 133 17.43 7.44 -6.48
C GLU A 133 17.00 6.78 -7.82
N PRO A 134 17.87 6.76 -8.84
CA PRO A 134 17.52 6.21 -10.17
C PRO A 134 17.12 4.73 -10.16
N PHE A 135 17.47 3.98 -9.12
CA PHE A 135 17.15 2.55 -8.97
C PHE A 135 15.88 2.31 -8.15
N THR A 136 15.23 3.35 -7.64
CA THR A 136 14.04 3.22 -6.80
C THR A 136 12.87 2.66 -7.59
N LYS A 137 12.25 1.62 -7.05
CA LYS A 137 11.03 1.01 -7.59
C LYS A 137 9.80 1.66 -6.99
N PHE A 138 8.71 1.66 -7.75
CA PHE A 138 7.44 2.21 -7.31
C PHE A 138 6.37 1.13 -7.22
N CYS A 139 5.66 1.12 -6.11
CA CYS A 139 4.44 0.36 -5.86
C CYS A 139 3.32 1.36 -5.56
N LEU A 140 2.73 1.92 -6.62
CA LEU A 140 1.79 3.03 -6.53
C LEU A 140 0.36 2.61 -6.86
N GLY A 141 -0.58 3.28 -6.22
CA GLY A 141 -2.01 3.12 -6.47
C GLY A 141 -2.68 1.96 -5.73
N PRO A 142 -4.00 1.78 -5.98
CA PRO A 142 -4.83 0.82 -5.27
C PRO A 142 -4.40 -0.65 -5.39
N SER A 143 -3.72 -1.00 -6.50
CA SER A 143 -3.18 -2.35 -6.73
C SER A 143 -2.08 -2.75 -5.72
N TYR A 144 -1.64 -1.81 -4.88
CA TYR A 144 -0.70 -2.01 -3.78
C TYR A 144 -1.31 -1.62 -2.43
N ALA A 145 -2.63 -1.69 -2.30
CA ALA A 145 -3.33 -1.35 -1.08
C ALA A 145 -2.86 -2.18 0.12
N LEU A 146 -2.49 -1.49 1.20
CA LEU A 146 -2.02 -2.10 2.44
C LEU A 146 -3.21 -2.51 3.30
N LEU A 147 -3.82 -3.64 2.96
CA LEU A 147 -5.03 -4.14 3.60
C LEU A 147 -4.74 -5.31 4.53
N ARG A 148 -5.44 -5.33 5.66
CA ARG A 148 -5.42 -6.45 6.60
C ARG A 148 -6.02 -7.71 5.96
N SER A 149 -5.52 -8.89 6.33
CA SER A 149 -5.87 -10.19 5.69
C SER A 149 -7.35 -10.44 5.44
N PRO A 150 -8.29 -10.14 6.35
CA PRO A 150 -9.71 -10.39 6.10
C PRO A 150 -10.30 -9.65 4.89
N PHE A 151 -9.70 -8.52 4.49
CA PHE A 151 -10.13 -7.71 3.35
C PHE A 151 -9.47 -8.11 2.02
N LEU A 152 -8.43 -8.93 2.06
CA LEU A 152 -7.71 -9.44 0.88
C LEU A 152 -8.30 -10.74 0.32
N SER A 153 -9.16 -11.39 1.08
CA SER A 153 -9.89 -12.57 0.62
C SER A 153 -11.25 -12.15 0.10
N PRO A 154 -11.78 -12.78 -0.96
CA PRO A 154 -13.15 -12.52 -1.38
C PRO A 154 -14.06 -12.80 -0.19
N VAL A 155 -14.57 -11.75 0.44
CA VAL A 155 -15.59 -11.92 1.48
C VAL A 155 -16.82 -12.50 0.78
N PRO A 156 -17.41 -13.62 1.25
CA PRO A 156 -18.66 -14.09 0.71
C PRO A 156 -19.64 -12.91 0.68
N CYS A 157 -20.19 -12.60 -0.48
CA CYS A 157 -21.16 -11.53 -0.61
C CYS A 157 -22.40 -11.90 0.21
N LEU A 158 -22.36 -11.61 1.50
CA LEU A 158 -23.54 -11.67 2.34
C LEU A 158 -24.53 -10.65 1.77
N SER A 159 -25.80 -10.98 1.75
CA SER A 159 -26.82 -10.04 1.30
C SER A 159 -26.71 -8.76 2.14
N LYS A 160 -26.36 -7.65 1.49
CA LYS A 160 -26.27 -6.35 2.14
C LYS A 160 -27.63 -5.99 2.75
N THR A 161 -27.61 -5.53 3.99
CA THR A 161 -28.85 -5.10 4.65
C THR A 161 -29.18 -3.67 4.24
N ASP A 162 -30.32 -3.49 3.59
CA ASP A 162 -30.79 -2.15 3.24
C ASP A 162 -31.02 -1.31 4.49
N GLY A 163 -30.62 -0.05 4.42
CA GLY A 163 -30.73 0.88 5.54
C GLY A 163 -29.73 0.66 6.67
N LYS A 164 -28.75 -0.29 6.51
CA LYS A 164 -27.67 -0.47 7.47
C LYS A 164 -26.45 0.35 7.05
N TRP A 165 -26.01 1.21 7.98
CA TRP A 165 -24.85 2.08 7.84
C TRP A 165 -23.75 1.72 8.83
N VAL A 166 -22.50 1.87 8.40
CA VAL A 166 -21.33 1.90 9.28
C VAL A 166 -20.69 3.27 9.19
N ILE A 167 -20.36 3.86 10.33
CA ILE A 167 -19.62 5.13 10.44
C ILE A 167 -18.26 4.83 11.07
N CYS A 168 -17.16 5.29 10.44
CA CYS A 168 -15.80 5.10 10.96
C CYS A 168 -14.88 6.24 10.51
N PHE A 169 -14.61 7.22 11.38
CA PHE A 169 -13.68 8.34 11.12
C PHE A 169 -12.30 8.14 11.75
N GLY A 170 -11.92 6.88 12.05
CA GLY A 170 -10.61 6.52 12.58
C GLY A 170 -10.55 6.45 14.11
N GLY A 171 -9.33 6.46 14.65
CA GLY A 171 -9.10 6.10 16.05
C GLY A 171 -9.46 7.15 17.09
N SER A 172 -9.37 8.43 16.76
CA SER A 172 -9.56 9.53 17.73
C SER A 172 -10.73 10.47 17.39
N ASP A 173 -11.03 10.65 16.10
CA ASP A 173 -12.06 11.57 15.59
C ASP A 173 -12.13 12.91 16.37
N PRO A 174 -11.05 13.72 16.31
CA PRO A 174 -10.95 14.95 17.12
C PRO A 174 -11.95 16.03 16.71
N GLN A 175 -12.58 15.90 15.52
CA GLN A 175 -13.60 16.80 15.00
C GLN A 175 -15.02 16.38 15.36
N ASN A 176 -15.17 15.27 16.11
CA ASN A 176 -16.46 14.68 16.47
C ASN A 176 -17.39 14.48 15.25
N LEU A 177 -16.83 14.02 14.15
CA LEU A 177 -17.56 13.77 12.92
C LEU A 177 -18.54 12.60 13.08
N THR A 178 -18.19 11.63 13.93
CA THR A 178 -19.05 10.48 14.23
C THR A 178 -20.40 10.91 14.79
N GLU A 179 -20.42 11.78 15.80
CA GLU A 179 -21.66 12.27 16.40
C GLU A 179 -22.48 13.11 15.39
N LYS A 180 -21.80 13.99 14.63
CA LYS A 180 -22.46 14.78 13.58
C LYS A 180 -23.14 13.90 12.54
N ALA A 181 -22.47 12.84 12.10
CA ALA A 181 -23.01 11.89 11.12
C ALA A 181 -24.14 11.04 11.71
N VAL A 182 -23.98 10.54 12.93
CA VAL A 182 -25.02 9.80 13.66
C VAL A 182 -26.28 10.66 13.78
N LYS A 183 -26.16 11.91 14.21
CA LYS A 183 -27.29 12.83 14.34
C LYS A 183 -28.02 13.04 13.03
N ALA A 184 -27.29 13.18 11.93
CA ALA A 184 -27.88 13.39 10.61
C ALA A 184 -28.55 12.13 10.04
N LEU A 185 -27.98 10.94 10.27
CA LEU A 185 -28.52 9.67 9.81
C LEU A 185 -29.71 9.18 10.65
N SER A 186 -29.71 9.41 11.96
CA SER A 186 -30.75 8.89 12.88
C SER A 186 -32.14 9.41 12.60
N ILE A 187 -32.26 10.62 12.03
CA ILE A 187 -33.56 11.24 11.69
C ILE A 187 -34.16 10.76 10.36
N ARG A 188 -33.43 9.91 9.61
CA ARG A 188 -33.85 9.44 8.29
C ARG A 188 -34.70 8.18 8.40
N ASP A 189 -35.77 8.12 7.61
CA ASP A 189 -36.70 6.97 7.58
C ASP A 189 -36.09 5.77 6.84
N ASP A 190 -35.17 6.03 5.87
CA ASP A 190 -34.48 4.99 5.10
C ASP A 190 -33.24 4.40 5.82
N VAL A 191 -32.93 4.88 7.02
CA VAL A 191 -31.86 4.36 7.87
C VAL A 191 -32.46 3.51 8.99
N ASN A 192 -32.17 2.22 8.98
CA ASN A 192 -32.69 1.26 9.95
C ASN A 192 -31.72 0.97 11.10
N GLN A 193 -30.43 0.95 10.79
CA GLN A 193 -29.36 0.64 11.76
C GLN A 193 -28.10 1.41 11.43
N ILE A 194 -27.46 1.94 12.46
CA ILE A 194 -26.16 2.61 12.40
C ILE A 194 -25.20 1.88 13.32
N THR A 195 -24.06 1.42 12.79
CA THR A 195 -22.94 0.94 13.59
C THR A 195 -21.86 2.03 13.60
N ALA A 196 -21.66 2.70 14.73
CA ALA A 196 -20.59 3.66 14.93
C ALA A 196 -19.34 2.93 15.45
N ILE A 197 -18.28 2.83 14.62
CA ILE A 197 -17.01 2.22 15.01
C ILE A 197 -16.05 3.33 15.37
N VAL A 198 -15.69 3.40 16.65
CA VAL A 198 -14.83 4.44 17.22
C VAL A 198 -13.59 3.83 17.85
N GLY A 199 -12.49 4.58 17.85
CA GLY A 199 -11.28 4.14 18.54
C GLY A 199 -11.32 4.38 20.04
N ASP A 200 -10.32 3.87 20.76
CA ASP A 200 -10.23 4.00 22.22
C ASP A 200 -10.01 5.46 22.66
N LEU A 201 -9.50 6.30 21.78
CA LEU A 201 -9.23 7.72 22.03
C LEU A 201 -10.44 8.63 21.74
N TYR A 202 -11.55 8.09 21.25
CA TYR A 202 -12.75 8.87 20.99
C TYR A 202 -13.47 9.20 22.32
N MET A 203 -13.67 10.50 22.59
CA MET A 203 -14.11 10.99 23.90
C MET A 203 -15.63 11.00 24.09
N ASN A 204 -16.41 11.05 22.99
CA ASN A 204 -17.86 11.32 23.05
C ASN A 204 -18.72 10.06 22.90
N LYS A 205 -18.25 8.89 23.35
CA LYS A 205 -18.96 7.60 23.19
C LYS A 205 -20.35 7.61 23.83
N GLU A 206 -20.49 8.23 25.00
CA GLU A 206 -21.74 8.26 25.77
C GLU A 206 -22.87 8.99 25.02
N ALA A 207 -22.54 10.10 24.36
CA ALA A 207 -23.50 10.86 23.58
C ALA A 207 -24.10 10.08 22.38
N LEU A 208 -23.40 9.06 21.91
CA LEU A 208 -23.90 8.20 20.81
C LEU A 208 -24.95 7.19 21.29
N LEU A 209 -25.00 6.87 22.58
CA LEU A 209 -25.91 5.88 23.15
C LEU A 209 -27.34 6.41 23.28
N ASP A 210 -27.54 7.72 23.14
CA ASP A 210 -28.88 8.35 23.19
C ASP A 210 -29.70 8.12 21.91
N TYR A 211 -29.09 7.55 20.86
CA TYR A 211 -29.74 7.31 19.57
C TYR A 211 -30.19 5.85 19.44
N GLU A 212 -31.52 5.58 19.37
CA GLU A 212 -32.09 4.23 19.35
C GLU A 212 -31.58 3.33 18.21
N LYS A 213 -31.24 3.93 17.03
CA LYS A 213 -30.77 3.17 15.86
C LYS A 213 -29.26 2.85 15.91
N VAL A 214 -28.54 3.27 16.96
CA VAL A 214 -27.08 3.28 17.00
C VAL A 214 -26.52 2.16 17.88
N THR A 215 -25.60 1.43 17.34
CA THR A 215 -24.72 0.52 18.08
C THR A 215 -23.31 1.07 18.05
N VAL A 216 -22.71 1.31 19.20
CA VAL A 216 -21.33 1.81 19.32
C VAL A 216 -20.38 0.63 19.56
N LEU A 217 -19.38 0.48 18.69
CA LEU A 217 -18.34 -0.54 18.79
C LEU A 217 -16.96 0.11 18.85
N SER A 218 -16.05 -0.49 19.62
CA SER A 218 -14.67 -0.03 19.71
C SER A 218 -13.69 -1.19 19.81
N SER A 219 -12.41 -0.91 19.50
CA SER A 219 -11.31 -1.89 19.60
C SER A 219 -11.55 -3.19 18.81
N LEU A 220 -12.21 -3.09 17.65
CA LEU A 220 -12.52 -4.23 16.79
C LEU A 220 -11.25 -4.79 16.18
N THR A 221 -11.17 -6.11 16.12
CA THR A 221 -10.21 -6.84 15.30
C THR A 221 -10.51 -6.64 13.81
N ALA A 222 -9.57 -7.02 12.94
CA ALA A 222 -9.77 -6.96 11.49
C ALA A 222 -10.95 -7.84 11.02
N ASP A 223 -11.13 -9.02 11.61
CA ASP A 223 -12.24 -9.93 11.30
C ASP A 223 -13.59 -9.34 11.73
N GLU A 224 -13.66 -8.74 12.91
CA GLU A 224 -14.87 -8.07 13.40
C GLU A 224 -15.22 -6.84 12.55
N MET A 225 -14.21 -6.04 12.12
CA MET A 225 -14.41 -4.94 11.18
C MET A 225 -14.96 -5.45 9.83
N ALA A 226 -14.37 -6.49 9.28
CA ALA A 226 -14.81 -7.10 8.03
C ALA A 226 -16.25 -7.62 8.12
N ALA A 227 -16.64 -8.21 9.25
CA ALA A 227 -18.01 -8.66 9.51
C ALA A 227 -19.00 -7.48 9.52
N GLN A 228 -18.64 -6.33 10.11
CA GLN A 228 -19.49 -5.13 10.09
C GLN A 228 -19.66 -4.60 8.66
N TYR A 229 -18.55 -4.45 7.91
CA TYR A 229 -18.63 -3.96 6.53
C TYR A 229 -19.34 -4.93 5.60
N SER A 230 -19.15 -6.25 5.75
CA SER A 230 -19.79 -7.25 4.90
C SER A 230 -21.32 -7.22 5.00
N SER A 231 -21.88 -6.88 6.16
CA SER A 231 -23.32 -6.80 6.39
C SER A 231 -23.92 -5.44 6.07
N ALA A 232 -23.11 -4.37 6.04
CA ALA A 232 -23.59 -3.02 5.80
C ALA A 232 -23.63 -2.71 4.29
N ARG A 233 -24.61 -1.95 3.85
CA ARG A 233 -24.68 -1.43 2.49
C ARG A 233 -23.81 -0.18 2.35
N TYR A 234 -23.87 0.72 3.32
CA TYR A 234 -23.23 2.02 3.26
C TYR A 234 -22.16 2.16 4.33
N VAL A 235 -21.03 2.76 3.94
CA VAL A 235 -19.96 3.16 4.89
C VAL A 235 -19.70 4.64 4.72
N LEU A 236 -19.75 5.37 5.84
CA LEU A 236 -19.37 6.77 5.94
C LEU A 236 -18.07 6.88 6.71
N CYS A 237 -17.02 7.40 6.06
CA CYS A 237 -15.69 7.44 6.66
C CYS A 237 -14.84 8.62 6.16
N SER A 238 -13.66 8.76 6.74
CA SER A 238 -12.63 9.65 6.20
C SER A 238 -11.83 8.95 5.10
N ALA A 239 -11.26 9.74 4.18
CA ALA A 239 -10.38 9.26 3.13
C ALA A 239 -9.09 8.69 3.72
N SER A 240 -9.06 7.39 3.89
CA SER A 240 -7.95 6.61 4.47
C SER A 240 -8.06 5.14 4.03
N SER A 241 -7.18 4.27 4.51
CA SER A 241 -7.24 2.82 4.25
C SER A 241 -8.61 2.19 4.60
N VAL A 242 -9.39 2.80 5.47
CA VAL A 242 -10.78 2.40 5.77
C VAL A 242 -11.65 2.38 4.52
N CYS A 243 -11.44 3.31 3.57
CA CYS A 243 -12.17 3.30 2.29
C CYS A 243 -11.92 2.00 1.52
N TYR A 244 -10.67 1.57 1.42
CA TYR A 244 -10.34 0.33 0.72
C TYR A 244 -10.88 -0.91 1.43
N GLU A 245 -10.85 -0.94 2.76
CA GLU A 245 -11.44 -2.04 3.54
C GLU A 245 -12.96 -2.16 3.28
N ALA A 246 -13.65 -1.04 3.27
CA ALA A 246 -15.09 -1.00 2.99
C ALA A 246 -15.40 -1.38 1.53
N LEU A 247 -14.61 -0.88 0.56
CA LEU A 247 -14.74 -1.23 -0.85
C LEU A 247 -14.47 -2.72 -1.10
N ALA A 248 -13.45 -3.29 -0.45
CA ALA A 248 -13.14 -4.73 -0.53
C ALA A 248 -14.30 -5.60 -0.04
N CYS A 249 -15.07 -5.11 0.93
CA CYS A 249 -16.29 -5.76 1.41
C CYS A 249 -17.52 -5.46 0.53
N GLY A 250 -17.38 -4.73 -0.58
CA GLY A 250 -18.48 -4.40 -1.50
C GLY A 250 -19.46 -3.37 -0.95
N CYS A 251 -19.04 -2.47 -0.06
CA CYS A 251 -19.87 -1.37 0.42
C CYS A 251 -19.92 -0.21 -0.58
N GLU A 252 -21.01 0.54 -0.53
CA GLU A 252 -21.07 1.88 -1.11
C GLU A 252 -20.45 2.85 -0.10
N VAL A 253 -19.32 3.49 -0.49
CA VAL A 253 -18.51 4.31 0.43
C VAL A 253 -18.78 5.78 0.16
N LEU A 254 -19.13 6.52 1.23
CA LEU A 254 -19.20 7.96 1.25
C LEU A 254 -18.01 8.47 2.06
N ALA A 255 -17.13 9.24 1.46
CA ALA A 255 -15.92 9.68 2.14
C ALA A 255 -15.56 11.14 1.85
N GLY A 256 -14.85 11.74 2.79
CA GLY A 256 -14.25 13.05 2.68
C GLY A 256 -12.97 13.13 3.49
N PHE A 257 -12.33 14.29 3.52
CA PHE A 257 -11.10 14.52 4.28
C PHE A 257 -11.32 15.55 5.40
N TYR A 258 -10.51 15.50 6.45
CA TYR A 258 -10.50 16.49 7.53
C TYR A 258 -9.10 16.89 8.00
N ILE A 259 -8.06 16.27 7.43
CA ILE A 259 -6.64 16.63 7.59
C ILE A 259 -6.00 16.68 6.20
N ASP A 260 -4.99 17.54 6.05
CA ASP A 260 -4.47 17.90 4.72
C ASP A 260 -3.79 16.73 4.00
N ASN A 261 -3.13 15.82 4.72
CA ASN A 261 -2.51 14.63 4.15
C ASN A 261 -3.51 13.57 3.63
N GLN A 262 -4.82 13.79 3.80
CA GLN A 262 -5.87 12.95 3.21
C GLN A 262 -6.31 13.44 1.82
N VAL A 263 -5.92 14.64 1.40
CA VAL A 263 -6.43 15.28 0.18
C VAL A 263 -6.05 14.47 -1.06
N ASP A 264 -4.77 14.14 -1.24
CA ASP A 264 -4.29 13.40 -2.41
C ASP A 264 -4.93 12.01 -2.50
N PHE A 265 -5.06 11.33 -1.35
CA PHE A 265 -5.75 10.05 -1.29
C PHE A 265 -7.24 10.19 -1.65
N TYR A 266 -7.90 11.23 -1.14
CA TYR A 266 -9.30 11.54 -1.44
C TYR A 266 -9.51 11.84 -2.93
N ASP A 267 -8.64 12.65 -3.52
CA ASP A 267 -8.72 13.01 -4.94
C ASP A 267 -8.58 11.77 -5.82
N GLY A 268 -7.63 10.88 -5.50
CA GLY A 268 -7.48 9.61 -6.20
C GLY A 268 -8.71 8.70 -6.12
N LEU A 269 -9.36 8.63 -4.96
CA LEU A 269 -10.63 7.90 -4.83
C LEU A 269 -11.74 8.51 -5.70
N CYS A 270 -11.79 9.84 -5.80
CA CYS A 270 -12.77 10.56 -6.63
C CYS A 270 -12.52 10.38 -8.12
N GLU A 271 -11.29 10.55 -8.58
CA GLU A 271 -10.86 10.40 -9.99
C GLU A 271 -11.17 8.99 -10.52
N ASN A 272 -10.96 7.98 -9.67
CA ASN A 272 -11.27 6.60 -9.99
C ASN A 272 -12.76 6.22 -9.79
N ASN A 273 -13.63 7.16 -9.42
CA ASN A 273 -15.06 6.93 -9.13
C ASN A 273 -15.33 5.82 -8.10
N LEU A 274 -14.51 5.75 -7.05
CA LEU A 274 -14.58 4.69 -6.04
C LEU A 274 -15.49 5.02 -4.86
N ILE A 275 -15.72 6.30 -4.65
CA ILE A 275 -16.51 6.82 -3.52
C ILE A 275 -17.58 7.81 -3.97
N THR A 276 -18.55 8.06 -3.12
CA THR A 276 -19.37 9.26 -3.16
C THR A 276 -18.62 10.36 -2.41
N PRO A 277 -18.17 11.44 -3.10
CA PRO A 277 -17.33 12.45 -2.50
C PRO A 277 -18.12 13.37 -1.57
N LEU A 278 -17.59 13.62 -0.37
CA LEU A 278 -18.15 14.54 0.62
C LEU A 278 -17.32 15.82 0.83
N GLY A 279 -16.12 15.91 0.22
CA GLY A 279 -15.23 17.06 0.35
C GLY A 279 -14.63 17.19 1.77
N ASP A 280 -14.45 18.44 2.21
CA ASP A 280 -13.93 18.76 3.52
C ASP A 280 -14.98 18.51 4.62
N LEU A 281 -14.81 17.43 5.36
CA LEU A 281 -15.76 16.98 6.41
C LEU A 281 -15.91 18.00 7.55
N ARG A 282 -14.97 18.92 7.72
CA ARG A 282 -15.06 20.01 8.70
C ARG A 282 -16.17 21.00 8.35
N LYS A 283 -16.50 21.10 7.03
CA LYS A 283 -17.49 22.02 6.46
C LYS A 283 -18.76 21.33 5.97
N THR A 284 -18.76 20.00 5.95
CA THR A 284 -19.85 19.20 5.38
C THR A 284 -21.07 19.23 6.28
N ASP A 285 -22.24 19.58 5.72
CA ASP A 285 -23.53 19.32 6.37
C ASP A 285 -23.99 17.91 6.04
N PHE A 286 -23.84 16.99 6.99
CA PHE A 286 -24.21 15.59 6.78
C PHE A 286 -25.70 15.38 6.48
N ARG A 287 -26.58 16.34 6.75
CA ARG A 287 -28.00 16.27 6.42
C ARG A 287 -28.25 16.37 4.90
N GLU A 288 -27.37 17.07 4.19
CA GLU A 288 -27.50 17.32 2.74
C GLU A 288 -26.72 16.30 1.89
N CYS A 289 -25.78 15.58 2.48
CA CYS A 289 -24.82 14.73 1.76
C CYS A 289 -25.37 13.36 1.33
N PHE A 290 -26.51 12.95 1.87
CA PHE A 290 -27.06 11.60 1.66
C PHE A 290 -28.02 11.52 0.47
N VAL A 291 -27.73 12.26 -0.60
CA VAL A 291 -28.37 12.05 -1.90
C VAL A 291 -27.90 10.69 -2.43
N LYS A 292 -28.85 9.86 -2.89
CA LYS A 292 -28.63 8.46 -3.33
C LYS A 292 -27.25 8.25 -3.95
N PRO A 293 -26.46 7.33 -3.39
CA PRO A 293 -25.14 6.98 -3.94
C PRO A 293 -25.28 6.64 -5.43
N LYS A 294 -24.29 7.03 -6.22
CA LYS A 294 -24.28 6.70 -7.65
C LYS A 294 -24.25 5.19 -7.82
N SER A 295 -25.12 4.66 -8.66
CA SER A 295 -25.23 3.22 -8.96
C SER A 295 -24.03 2.64 -9.75
N SER A 296 -23.05 3.46 -10.13
CA SER A 296 -21.87 3.06 -10.89
C SER A 296 -20.59 3.46 -10.17
N ILE A 297 -20.28 2.74 -9.09
CA ILE A 297 -18.95 2.82 -8.48
C ILE A 297 -18.06 1.81 -9.21
N ASN A 298 -16.89 2.24 -9.68
CA ASN A 298 -15.93 1.35 -10.28
C ASN A 298 -15.46 0.33 -9.23
N LYS A 299 -15.31 -0.94 -9.63
CA LYS A 299 -14.70 -1.94 -8.77
C LYS A 299 -13.18 -1.86 -8.97
N ILE A 300 -12.45 -1.55 -7.91
CA ILE A 300 -10.98 -1.71 -7.93
C ILE A 300 -10.66 -3.19 -7.78
N ASP A 301 -9.65 -3.65 -8.51
CA ASP A 301 -9.02 -4.92 -8.24
C ASP A 301 -8.06 -4.81 -7.05
N ILE A 302 -8.63 -4.73 -5.85
CA ILE A 302 -7.87 -4.76 -4.59
C ILE A 302 -7.35 -6.18 -4.29
N HIS A 303 -7.96 -7.20 -4.89
CA HIS A 303 -7.66 -8.59 -4.57
C HIS A 303 -6.25 -9.01 -4.99
N ASN A 304 -5.68 -8.37 -6.01
CA ASN A 304 -4.30 -8.62 -6.43
C ASN A 304 -3.25 -7.89 -5.57
N ALA A 305 -3.63 -6.94 -4.73
CA ALA A 305 -2.69 -6.15 -3.91
C ALA A 305 -1.74 -7.04 -3.09
N ARG A 306 -2.24 -8.14 -2.52
CA ARG A 306 -1.41 -9.11 -1.79
C ARG A 306 -0.32 -9.71 -2.67
N LEU A 307 -0.65 -10.15 -3.88
CA LEU A 307 0.30 -10.77 -4.78
C LEU A 307 1.31 -9.75 -5.30
N ASN A 308 0.84 -8.57 -5.66
CA ASN A 308 1.69 -7.48 -6.15
C ASN A 308 2.73 -7.08 -5.10
N LEU A 309 2.32 -6.87 -3.83
CA LEU A 309 3.23 -6.58 -2.73
C LEU A 309 4.20 -7.72 -2.48
N LEU A 310 3.73 -8.98 -2.45
CA LEU A 310 4.59 -10.13 -2.26
C LEU A 310 5.66 -10.24 -3.37
N TYR A 311 5.28 -10.07 -4.63
CA TYR A 311 6.22 -10.11 -5.75
C TYR A 311 7.18 -8.92 -5.73
N ALA A 312 6.73 -7.71 -5.36
CA ALA A 312 7.59 -6.55 -5.22
C ALA A 312 8.73 -6.82 -4.21
N PHE A 313 8.40 -7.40 -3.03
CA PHE A 313 9.40 -7.75 -2.03
C PHE A 313 10.31 -8.91 -2.45
N LYS A 314 9.78 -9.94 -3.12
CA LYS A 314 10.60 -11.06 -3.65
C LYS A 314 11.55 -10.62 -4.75
N SER A 315 11.20 -9.59 -5.50
CA SER A 315 11.99 -9.05 -6.61
C SER A 315 12.78 -7.78 -6.23
N ILE A 316 12.87 -7.41 -4.94
CA ILE A 316 13.50 -6.15 -4.54
C ILE A 316 14.98 -6.06 -4.97
N ASP A 317 15.68 -7.19 -5.00
CA ASP A 317 17.09 -7.27 -5.41
C ASP A 317 17.27 -7.35 -6.94
N LEU A 318 16.19 -7.54 -7.69
CA LEU A 318 16.26 -7.66 -9.14
C LEU A 318 16.22 -6.27 -9.78
N ARG A 319 17.04 -6.05 -10.79
CA ARG A 319 17.03 -4.87 -11.64
C ARG A 319 16.64 -5.29 -13.06
N VAL A 320 15.59 -4.69 -13.57
CA VAL A 320 15.14 -4.87 -14.96
C VAL A 320 15.70 -3.72 -15.78
N VAL A 321 16.39 -4.04 -16.86
CA VAL A 321 17.06 -3.05 -17.72
C VAL A 321 16.63 -3.29 -19.17
N ASN A 322 16.17 -2.23 -19.84
CA ASN A 322 15.93 -2.29 -21.27
C ASN A 322 17.27 -2.48 -21.99
N TYR A 323 17.31 -3.27 -23.06
CA TYR A 323 18.53 -3.49 -23.83
C TYR A 323 19.18 -2.18 -24.30
N ILE A 324 18.39 -1.20 -24.67
CA ILE A 324 18.88 0.11 -25.14
C ILE A 324 19.57 0.94 -24.04
N ASP A 325 19.30 0.63 -22.77
CA ASP A 325 19.83 1.36 -21.60
C ASP A 325 20.97 0.60 -20.91
N MET A 326 21.31 -0.60 -21.40
CA MET A 326 22.39 -1.41 -20.83
C MET A 326 23.76 -0.78 -21.08
N SER A 327 24.63 -0.89 -20.07
CA SER A 327 26.05 -0.66 -20.25
C SER A 327 26.66 -1.68 -21.22
N LEU A 328 27.85 -1.35 -21.77
CA LEU A 328 28.58 -2.28 -22.66
C LEU A 328 28.92 -3.61 -21.97
N GLY A 329 29.19 -3.58 -20.66
CA GLY A 329 29.47 -4.77 -19.85
C GLY A 329 28.23 -5.66 -19.71
N GLU A 330 27.08 -5.08 -19.45
CA GLU A 330 25.79 -5.78 -19.35
C GLU A 330 25.39 -6.37 -20.71
N SER A 331 25.52 -5.60 -21.80
CA SER A 331 25.27 -6.08 -23.15
C SER A 331 26.15 -7.29 -23.48
N ARG A 332 27.42 -7.30 -23.01
CA ARG A 332 28.32 -8.43 -23.20
C ARG A 332 27.85 -9.68 -22.45
N LYS A 333 27.43 -9.55 -21.19
CA LYS A 333 26.87 -10.68 -20.41
C LYS A 333 25.63 -11.27 -21.12
N VAL A 334 24.74 -10.43 -21.62
CA VAL A 334 23.57 -10.88 -22.39
C VAL A 334 23.97 -11.60 -23.65
N TRP A 335 24.94 -11.06 -24.42
CA TRP A 335 25.45 -11.69 -25.62
C TRP A 335 26.08 -13.05 -25.33
N GLU A 336 26.90 -13.17 -24.28
CA GLU A 336 27.54 -14.44 -23.87
C GLU A 336 26.49 -15.51 -23.57
N VAL A 337 25.48 -15.18 -22.74
CA VAL A 337 24.39 -16.13 -22.41
C VAL A 337 23.57 -16.51 -23.65
N ARG A 338 23.24 -15.55 -24.50
CA ARG A 338 22.48 -15.83 -25.73
C ARG A 338 23.26 -16.69 -26.75
N ASN A 339 24.60 -16.71 -26.68
CA ASN A 339 25.44 -17.56 -27.53
C ASN A 339 25.69 -18.96 -26.95
N LEU A 340 25.22 -19.27 -25.73
CA LEU A 340 25.30 -20.64 -25.20
C LEU A 340 24.53 -21.60 -26.10
N PRO A 341 25.05 -22.78 -26.44
CA PRO A 341 24.40 -23.73 -27.35
C PRO A 341 22.98 -24.12 -26.94
N GLU A 342 22.75 -24.26 -25.63
CA GLU A 342 21.44 -24.58 -25.01
C GLU A 342 20.43 -23.46 -25.20
N ILE A 343 20.83 -22.20 -25.16
CA ILE A 343 19.97 -21.03 -25.36
C ILE A 343 19.68 -20.84 -26.84
N ARG A 344 20.72 -20.94 -27.68
CA ARG A 344 20.56 -20.78 -29.15
C ARG A 344 19.57 -21.75 -29.75
N LYS A 345 19.48 -22.98 -29.24
CA LYS A 345 18.48 -23.98 -29.67
C LYS A 345 17.03 -23.50 -29.56
N CYS A 346 16.78 -22.57 -28.64
CA CYS A 346 15.46 -21.99 -28.38
C CYS A 346 15.22 -20.69 -29.16
N MET A 347 16.21 -20.19 -29.88
CA MET A 347 16.10 -18.94 -30.65
C MET A 347 15.62 -19.18 -32.09
N THR A 348 14.96 -18.19 -32.66
CA THR A 348 14.52 -18.21 -34.07
C THR A 348 15.70 -18.39 -35.06
N GLN A 349 16.87 -17.86 -34.70
CA GLN A 349 18.13 -18.04 -35.43
C GLN A 349 19.14 -18.70 -34.48
N PRO A 350 19.40 -20.01 -34.66
CA PRO A 350 20.24 -20.76 -33.73
C PRO A 350 21.73 -20.63 -33.98
N ASP A 351 22.16 -19.94 -35.05
CA ASP A 351 23.57 -19.78 -35.35
C ASP A 351 24.29 -18.81 -34.40
N PRO A 352 25.59 -19.05 -34.09
CA PRO A 352 26.39 -18.11 -33.32
C PRO A 352 26.45 -16.73 -33.99
N PHE A 353 26.42 -15.69 -33.19
CA PHE A 353 26.53 -14.31 -33.69
C PHE A 353 27.60 -13.52 -32.94
N SER A 354 28.21 -12.56 -33.62
CA SER A 354 29.26 -11.73 -33.01
C SER A 354 28.70 -10.71 -32.03
N PHE A 355 29.54 -10.25 -31.12
CA PHE A 355 29.15 -9.16 -30.19
C PHE A 355 28.81 -7.87 -30.96
N GLU A 356 29.52 -7.60 -32.06
CA GLU A 356 29.19 -6.45 -32.91
C GLU A 356 27.76 -6.56 -33.50
N SER A 357 27.37 -7.77 -33.96
CA SER A 357 26.02 -8.02 -34.46
C SER A 357 24.98 -7.82 -33.34
N HIS A 358 25.29 -8.21 -32.10
CA HIS A 358 24.42 -7.96 -30.93
C HIS A 358 24.26 -6.45 -30.69
N LEU A 359 25.33 -5.67 -30.70
CA LEU A 359 25.25 -4.22 -30.53
C LEU A 359 24.45 -3.53 -31.67
N LYS A 360 24.61 -3.97 -32.91
CA LYS A 360 23.78 -3.47 -34.02
C LYS A 360 22.30 -3.78 -33.82
N PHE A 361 21.98 -4.96 -33.30
CA PHE A 361 20.62 -5.32 -32.95
C PHE A 361 20.08 -4.39 -31.83
N VAL A 362 20.83 -4.20 -30.75
CA VAL A 362 20.43 -3.28 -29.66
C VAL A 362 20.20 -1.86 -30.18
N GLU A 363 21.11 -1.36 -31.05
CA GLU A 363 20.94 -0.04 -31.65
C GLU A 363 19.66 0.07 -32.51
N SER A 364 19.31 -1.00 -33.22
CA SER A 364 18.08 -1.04 -34.02
C SER A 364 16.79 -0.96 -33.19
N LEU A 365 16.85 -1.30 -31.89
CA LEU A 365 15.70 -1.24 -31.00
C LEU A 365 15.34 0.19 -30.60
N LYS A 366 16.29 1.14 -30.61
CA LYS A 366 16.05 2.54 -30.19
C LYS A 366 14.92 3.23 -30.95
N ASN A 367 14.73 2.86 -32.21
CA ASN A 367 13.68 3.42 -33.07
C ASN A 367 12.54 2.44 -33.34
N ASN A 368 12.53 1.29 -32.66
CA ASN A 368 11.54 0.24 -32.92
C ASN A 368 10.40 0.35 -31.87
N LYS A 369 9.20 0.67 -32.32
CA LYS A 369 8.02 0.78 -31.46
C LYS A 369 7.28 -0.54 -31.24
N THR A 370 7.66 -1.59 -32.00
CA THR A 370 6.96 -2.89 -31.96
C THR A 370 7.70 -3.96 -31.19
N LYS A 371 8.91 -3.65 -30.66
CA LYS A 371 9.77 -4.61 -29.96
C LYS A 371 10.42 -3.95 -28.75
N LEU A 372 10.29 -4.59 -27.61
CA LEU A 372 10.96 -4.21 -26.36
C LEU A 372 11.69 -5.44 -25.81
N TYR A 373 12.94 -5.26 -25.43
CA TYR A 373 13.79 -6.32 -24.88
C TYR A 373 14.33 -5.88 -23.52
N TYR A 374 14.20 -6.76 -22.54
CA TYR A 374 14.64 -6.51 -21.18
C TYR A 374 15.53 -7.62 -20.65
N SER A 375 16.49 -7.26 -19.83
CA SER A 375 17.29 -8.19 -19.03
C SER A 375 17.03 -7.98 -17.55
N ILE A 376 17.09 -9.07 -16.80
CA ILE A 376 16.91 -9.08 -15.36
C ILE A 376 18.27 -9.40 -14.74
N PHE A 377 18.76 -8.52 -13.88
CA PHE A 377 19.98 -8.69 -13.13
C PHE A 377 19.69 -8.80 -11.63
N LYS A 378 20.43 -9.66 -10.97
CA LYS A 378 20.56 -9.66 -9.51
C LYS A 378 21.99 -9.23 -9.20
N GLU A 379 22.16 -8.07 -8.58
CA GLU A 379 23.46 -7.40 -8.53
C GLU A 379 24.04 -7.26 -9.94
N ASP A 380 25.18 -7.88 -10.22
CA ASP A 380 25.83 -7.90 -11.54
C ASP A 380 25.60 -9.19 -12.33
N GLU A 381 24.87 -10.15 -11.79
CA GLU A 381 24.59 -11.43 -12.45
C GLU A 381 23.34 -11.33 -13.33
N LEU A 382 23.44 -11.71 -14.59
CA LEU A 382 22.27 -11.86 -15.47
C LEU A 382 21.50 -13.12 -15.08
N VAL A 383 20.28 -12.94 -14.57
CA VAL A 383 19.40 -14.05 -14.14
C VAL A 383 18.30 -14.38 -15.12
N GLY A 384 18.04 -13.51 -16.09
CA GLY A 384 17.01 -13.74 -17.08
C GLY A 384 16.90 -12.64 -18.12
N SER A 385 16.09 -12.90 -19.13
CA SER A 385 15.77 -11.95 -20.20
C SER A 385 14.37 -12.24 -20.73
N TYR A 386 13.65 -11.21 -21.13
CA TYR A 386 12.33 -11.35 -21.76
C TYR A 386 12.12 -10.26 -22.80
N ASP A 387 11.21 -10.48 -23.71
CA ASP A 387 10.90 -9.55 -24.78
C ASP A 387 9.40 -9.51 -25.09
N PHE A 388 8.99 -8.35 -25.57
CA PHE A 388 7.69 -8.13 -26.20
C PHE A 388 7.92 -7.85 -27.68
N VAL A 389 7.22 -8.57 -28.53
CA VAL A 389 7.28 -8.42 -29.99
C VAL A 389 5.87 -8.23 -30.55
N ASP A 390 5.80 -7.61 -31.73
CA ASP A 390 4.54 -7.35 -32.43
C ASP A 390 3.55 -6.47 -31.63
N ILE A 391 4.11 -5.53 -30.82
CA ILE A 391 3.34 -4.55 -30.08
C ILE A 391 2.57 -3.66 -31.08
N LYS A 392 1.25 -3.53 -30.88
CA LYS A 392 0.38 -2.66 -31.68
C LYS A 392 0.06 -1.38 -30.93
N ASP A 393 -0.21 -0.30 -31.68
CA ASP A 393 -0.67 0.96 -31.05
C ASP A 393 -1.96 0.69 -30.24
N GLY A 394 -1.93 1.01 -28.94
CA GLY A 394 -3.03 0.78 -28.00
C GLY A 394 -2.88 -0.50 -27.16
N ASP A 395 -1.89 -1.36 -27.40
CA ASP A 395 -1.56 -2.45 -26.49
C ASP A 395 -0.93 -1.84 -25.21
N SER A 396 -1.63 -1.96 -24.08
CA SER A 396 -1.05 -1.71 -22.77
C SER A 396 -0.47 -3.01 -22.24
N ALA A 397 0.84 -3.06 -22.05
CA ALA A 397 1.43 -4.07 -21.20
C ALA A 397 1.18 -3.66 -19.74
N GLU A 398 0.14 -4.18 -19.13
CA GLU A 398 0.00 -4.13 -17.68
C GLU A 398 1.05 -5.09 -17.08
N HIS A 399 1.96 -4.53 -16.30
CA HIS A 399 3.01 -5.26 -15.59
C HIS A 399 2.50 -5.81 -14.26
#